data_c1722890b3cc6136c61b93b1a67c65b1
#
_entry.id   c1722890b3cc6136c61b93b1a67c65b1
#
_cell.length_a   1.000
_cell.length_b   1.000
_cell.length_c   1.000
_cell.angle_alpha   90.00
_cell.angle_beta   90.00
_cell.angle_gamma   90.00
#
_symmetry.space_group_name_H-M   'P 1'
#
loop_
_entity.id
_entity.type
_entity.pdbx_description
1 polymer ?
#
loop_
_entity_poly.entity_id
_entity_poly.type
_entity_poly.pdbx_seq_one_letter_code
_entity_poly.pdbx_strand_id
1 'polypeptide(L)'
;MDSSGPPARSPSLARVRPGATFTGVRSSFRCSLGLVLALAAIAVATPAAHASDDTYGPEEILTKATGFFGDVSEGLAKAIEKAFREQGRPNAYITGEEGSGAFMVGLRYGQGTLERKNGARRSVYWNGPSIGWDVGGNASKVFMLVYQLPSEDSIFQRFPGVEGSLYFVAGFGLNYVQSGRIVLAPIRTGVGLRAGASVGYLSFSPRRSWIPF
;
A
#
# COMPACT_ATOMS: atom_id res chain seq x y z
N MET A 1 48.29 35.24 22.39
CA MET A 1 47.51 36.17 21.54
C MET A 1 46.10 35.60 21.60
N ASP A 2 45.39 35.82 22.62
CA ASP A 2 44.72 36.96 23.23
C ASP A 2 43.72 37.64 22.25
N SER A 3 42.45 37.46 22.51
CA SER A 3 41.43 38.51 22.53
C SER A 3 40.03 37.89 22.84
N SER A 4 39.74 37.96 24.02
CA SER A 4 38.52 38.30 24.77
C SER A 4 37.55 39.24 24.00
N GLY A 5 36.27 38.85 24.02
CA GLY A 5 35.13 39.70 23.68
C GLY A 5 34.03 39.59 24.75
N PRO A 6 33.34 40.67 25.12
CA PRO A 6 32.65 40.84 26.39
C PRO A 6 31.18 40.41 26.40
N PRO A 7 30.55 40.40 27.59
CA PRO A 7 29.22 39.81 27.79
C PRO A 7 28.09 40.83 27.54
N ALA A 8 26.96 40.34 27.08
CA ALA A 8 25.75 41.13 26.86
C ALA A 8 24.90 41.22 28.12
N ARG A 9 24.42 42.45 28.35
CA ARG A 9 23.62 42.93 29.50
C ARG A 9 22.16 42.54 29.39
N SER A 10 21.60 42.18 30.55
CA SER A 10 20.14 42.18 30.81
C SER A 10 19.63 43.59 31.09
N PRO A 11 18.37 43.90 30.80
CA PRO A 11 17.61 44.95 31.50
C PRO A 11 16.40 44.34 32.21
N SER A 12 16.39 44.40 33.49
CA SER A 12 15.72 45.37 34.38
C SER A 12 14.18 45.38 34.31
N LEU A 13 13.66 44.94 35.45
CA LEU A 13 12.28 44.98 35.95
C LEU A 13 11.74 46.42 35.98
N ALA A 14 10.53 46.62 35.45
CA ALA A 14 9.69 47.77 35.78
C ALA A 14 8.43 47.34 36.52
N ARG A 15 8.40 47.76 37.77
CA ARG A 15 7.31 47.61 38.73
C ARG A 15 6.36 48.80 38.52
N VAL A 16 5.04 48.56 38.33
CA VAL A 16 4.01 49.61 38.45
C VAL A 16 2.93 49.14 39.41
N ARG A 17 2.61 50.08 40.29
CA ARG A 17 1.79 49.99 41.50
C ARG A 17 0.27 50.07 41.22
N PRO A 18 -0.57 49.77 42.25
CA PRO A 18 -2.01 49.63 42.13
C PRO A 18 -2.75 50.92 42.52
N GLY A 19 -3.98 51.03 42.11
CA GLY A 19 -4.89 52.03 42.68
C GLY A 19 -6.11 52.31 41.81
N ALA A 20 -7.25 51.85 42.23
CA ALA A 20 -8.40 52.71 42.49
C ALA A 20 -9.67 51.87 42.73
N THR A 21 -10.11 51.87 43.94
CA THR A 21 -11.43 51.50 44.38
C THR A 21 -12.49 52.44 43.78
N PHE A 22 -13.57 51.85 43.26
CA PHE A 22 -14.80 52.63 43.12
C PHE A 22 -15.98 51.77 43.59
N THR A 23 -16.65 52.38 44.57
CA THR A 23 -17.79 51.94 45.40
C THR A 23 -19.08 52.13 44.60
N GLY A 24 -19.98 51.18 44.67
CA GLY A 24 -21.40 51.38 44.81
C GLY A 24 -22.25 51.65 43.56
N VAL A 25 -23.14 50.74 43.27
CA VAL A 25 -24.59 51.02 43.25
C VAL A 25 -25.34 49.68 43.35
N ARG A 26 -26.12 49.56 44.43
CA ARG A 26 -27.16 48.55 44.56
C ARG A 26 -28.34 48.93 43.67
N SER A 27 -28.78 48.06 42.80
CA SER A 27 -30.15 48.12 42.32
C SER A 27 -30.70 46.69 42.25
N SER A 28 -31.66 46.50 43.12
CA SER A 28 -32.51 45.33 43.22
C SER A 28 -33.46 45.27 42.01
N PHE A 29 -33.42 44.20 41.27
CA PHE A 29 -34.59 43.79 40.48
C PHE A 29 -34.77 42.27 40.63
N ARG A 30 -35.79 41.96 41.41
CA ARG A 30 -36.40 40.64 41.57
C ARG A 30 -37.38 40.47 40.43
N CYS A 31 -37.56 39.22 39.97
CA CYS A 31 -38.53 38.66 39.04
C CYS A 31 -37.98 38.43 37.64
N SER A 32 -37.59 37.23 37.36
CA SER A 32 -38.42 36.27 36.63
C SER A 32 -37.68 34.93 36.60
N LEU A 33 -38.16 34.09 37.50
CA LEU A 33 -37.89 32.66 37.49
C LEU A 33 -38.68 32.05 36.31
N GLY A 34 -38.03 31.23 35.52
CA GLY A 34 -38.76 30.31 34.68
C GLY A 34 -38.54 30.54 33.19
N LEU A 35 -37.63 29.87 32.65
CA LEU A 35 -37.60 29.28 31.31
C LEU A 35 -36.18 29.22 30.71
N VAL A 36 -35.29 28.57 31.39
CA VAL A 36 -34.02 28.15 30.77
C VAL A 36 -33.67 26.81 31.37
N LEU A 37 -33.99 25.74 30.71
CA LEU A 37 -33.32 24.44 30.83
C LEU A 37 -34.14 23.40 30.10
N ALA A 38 -34.07 23.46 28.79
CA ALA A 38 -34.33 22.30 27.93
C ALA A 38 -33.62 22.46 26.58
N LEU A 39 -32.33 22.81 26.59
CA LEU A 39 -31.48 22.42 25.47
C LEU A 39 -31.01 21.00 25.77
N ALA A 40 -31.90 20.06 25.47
CA ALA A 40 -31.52 18.67 25.32
C ALA A 40 -30.40 18.59 24.29
N ALA A 41 -29.22 18.24 24.75
CA ALA A 41 -28.11 17.85 23.91
C ALA A 41 -28.56 16.63 23.11
N ILE A 42 -29.09 16.85 21.90
CA ILE A 42 -29.20 15.84 20.88
C ILE A 42 -27.76 15.56 20.48
N ALA A 43 -27.15 14.62 21.19
CA ALA A 43 -25.96 13.95 20.68
C ALA A 43 -26.38 13.25 19.40
N VAL A 44 -26.20 13.92 18.27
CA VAL A 44 -26.24 13.31 16.96
C VAL A 44 -25.07 12.32 16.98
N ALA A 45 -25.37 11.08 17.35
CA ALA A 45 -24.49 9.98 17.09
C ALA A 45 -24.38 9.90 15.57
N THR A 46 -23.38 10.59 15.02
CA THR A 46 -22.96 10.38 13.65
C THR A 46 -22.60 8.89 13.57
N PRO A 47 -23.31 8.09 12.76
CA PRO A 47 -22.85 6.73 12.53
C PRO A 47 -21.41 6.89 12.05
N ALA A 48 -20.46 6.32 12.77
CA ALA A 48 -19.12 6.14 12.27
C ALA A 48 -19.31 5.40 10.96
N ALA A 49 -19.19 6.11 9.85
CA ALA A 49 -19.11 5.51 8.55
C ALA A 49 -17.92 4.53 8.70
N HIS A 50 -18.24 3.25 8.80
CA HIS A 50 -17.25 2.22 8.62
C HIS A 50 -16.76 2.47 7.20
N ALA A 51 -15.66 3.19 7.08
CA ALA A 51 -14.89 3.21 5.85
C ALA A 51 -14.66 1.72 5.56
N SER A 52 -15.39 1.18 4.60
CA SER A 52 -15.19 -0.18 4.15
C SER A 52 -13.71 -0.25 3.88
N ASP A 53 -13.01 -1.10 4.63
CA ASP A 53 -11.57 -1.24 4.53
C ASP A 53 -11.30 -1.79 3.12
N ASP A 54 -11.07 -0.89 2.17
CA ASP A 54 -10.97 -1.17 0.74
C ASP A 54 -9.65 -1.90 0.43
N THR A 55 -9.02 -2.44 1.49
CA THR A 55 -7.74 -3.13 1.46
C THR A 55 -7.80 -4.48 2.15
N TYR A 56 -6.97 -5.40 1.70
CA TYR A 56 -6.84 -6.73 2.29
C TYR A 56 -5.91 -6.72 3.51
N GLY A 57 -6.26 -7.50 4.54
CA GLY A 57 -5.37 -7.79 5.65
C GLY A 57 -4.33 -8.88 5.32
N PRO A 58 -3.24 -8.99 6.11
CA PRO A 58 -2.20 -9.98 5.88
C PRO A 58 -2.71 -11.41 5.99
N GLU A 59 -3.53 -11.72 6.98
CA GLU A 59 -4.13 -13.04 7.17
C GLU A 59 -5.07 -13.43 6.03
N GLU A 60 -5.82 -12.45 5.53
CA GLU A 60 -6.73 -12.66 4.41
C GLU A 60 -5.95 -12.98 3.12
N ILE A 61 -4.91 -12.23 2.84
CA ILE A 61 -4.02 -12.48 1.69
C ILE A 61 -3.30 -13.82 1.83
N LEU A 62 -2.82 -14.16 3.03
CA LEU A 62 -2.18 -15.44 3.26
C LEU A 62 -3.15 -16.60 2.97
N THR A 63 -4.39 -16.51 3.43
CA THR A 63 -5.44 -17.49 3.15
C THR A 63 -5.71 -17.63 1.66
N LYS A 64 -5.85 -16.50 0.93
CA LYS A 64 -6.05 -16.50 -0.52
C LYS A 64 -4.88 -17.12 -1.27
N ALA A 65 -3.66 -16.72 -0.93
CA ALA A 65 -2.44 -17.21 -1.56
C ALA A 65 -2.21 -18.70 -1.29
N THR A 66 -2.47 -19.16 -0.05
CA THR A 66 -2.41 -20.58 0.31
C THR A 66 -3.41 -21.41 -0.49
N GLY A 67 -4.66 -20.95 -0.57
CA GLY A 67 -5.68 -21.62 -1.39
C GLY A 67 -5.29 -21.72 -2.86
N PHE A 68 -4.57 -20.72 -3.38
CA PHE A 68 -4.11 -20.70 -4.76
C PHE A 68 -2.88 -21.59 -5.00
N PHE A 69 -1.86 -21.53 -4.14
CA PHE A 69 -0.65 -22.36 -4.29
C PHE A 69 -0.86 -23.82 -3.88
N GLY A 70 -1.78 -24.07 -2.96
CA GLY A 70 -2.12 -25.41 -2.46
C GLY A 70 -1.42 -25.78 -1.16
N ASP A 71 -0.49 -24.97 -0.68
CA ASP A 71 0.27 -25.23 0.53
C ASP A 71 0.69 -23.94 1.26
N VAL A 72 0.66 -23.99 2.60
CA VAL A 72 1.26 -22.94 3.44
C VAL A 72 2.75 -23.26 3.57
N SER A 73 3.60 -22.49 2.90
CA SER A 73 5.03 -22.59 3.13
C SER A 73 5.54 -21.37 3.91
N GLU A 74 6.57 -21.57 4.71
CA GLU A 74 7.26 -20.49 5.41
C GLU A 74 7.74 -19.40 4.43
N GLY A 75 8.16 -19.81 3.22
CA GLY A 75 8.60 -18.88 2.18
C GLY A 75 7.50 -17.98 1.66
N LEU A 76 6.28 -18.52 1.48
CA LEU A 76 5.11 -17.74 1.08
C LEU A 76 4.74 -16.72 2.16
N ALA A 77 4.67 -17.15 3.41
CA ALA A 77 4.35 -16.27 4.54
C ALA A 77 5.37 -15.12 4.66
N LYS A 78 6.67 -15.42 4.58
CA LYS A 78 7.73 -14.40 4.62
C LYS A 78 7.69 -13.43 3.44
N ALA A 79 7.37 -13.91 2.22
CA ALA A 79 7.23 -13.05 1.05
C ALA A 79 6.06 -12.08 1.20
N ILE A 80 4.91 -12.55 1.71
CA ILE A 80 3.73 -11.73 1.98
C ILE A 80 4.05 -10.71 3.08
N GLU A 81 4.62 -11.15 4.22
CA GLU A 81 5.01 -10.26 5.32
C GLU A 81 5.94 -9.13 4.83
N LYS A 82 6.94 -9.47 4.03
CA LYS A 82 7.84 -8.47 3.44
C LYS A 82 7.07 -7.46 2.59
N ALA A 83 6.18 -7.92 1.71
CA ALA A 83 5.40 -7.06 0.85
C ALA A 83 4.49 -6.12 1.67
N PHE A 84 3.85 -6.60 2.74
CA PHE A 84 3.05 -5.78 3.65
C PHE A 84 3.89 -4.76 4.42
N ARG A 85 5.08 -5.12 4.85
CA ARG A 85 5.98 -4.22 5.57
C ARG A 85 6.48 -3.08 4.68
N GLU A 86 6.72 -3.35 3.39
CA GLU A 86 7.30 -2.38 2.45
C GLU A 86 6.25 -1.54 1.72
N GLN A 87 5.10 -2.12 1.38
CA GLN A 87 4.07 -1.48 0.55
C GLN A 87 2.74 -1.24 1.29
N GLY A 88 2.60 -1.76 2.53
CA GLY A 88 1.35 -1.66 3.27
C GLY A 88 0.30 -2.67 2.81
N ARG A 89 -0.97 -2.27 2.82
CA ARG A 89 -2.12 -3.12 2.54
C ARG A 89 -2.52 -3.04 1.06
N PRO A 90 -2.59 -4.16 0.33
CA PRO A 90 -3.06 -4.18 -1.05
C PRO A 90 -4.58 -3.99 -1.13
N ASN A 91 -5.05 -3.35 -2.20
CA ASN A 91 -6.50 -3.21 -2.46
C ASN A 91 -7.01 -4.16 -3.55
N ALA A 92 -6.09 -4.91 -4.16
CA ALA A 92 -6.41 -5.99 -5.09
C ALA A 92 -5.30 -7.05 -5.10
N TYR A 93 -5.58 -8.20 -5.68
CA TYR A 93 -4.59 -9.23 -6.00
C TYR A 93 -4.90 -9.87 -7.36
N ILE A 94 -3.90 -10.51 -7.95
CA ILE A 94 -4.04 -11.27 -9.19
C ILE A 94 -3.58 -12.70 -8.91
N THR A 95 -4.40 -13.67 -9.27
CA THR A 95 -4.03 -15.08 -9.34
C THR A 95 -3.90 -15.49 -10.79
N GLY A 96 -2.84 -16.21 -11.13
CA GLY A 96 -2.65 -16.62 -12.51
C GLY A 96 -1.44 -17.51 -12.72
N GLU A 97 -1.23 -17.82 -13.98
CA GLU A 97 -0.14 -18.66 -14.43
C GLU A 97 0.71 -17.91 -15.45
N GLU A 98 2.01 -18.17 -15.41
CA GLU A 98 3.01 -17.51 -16.22
C GLU A 98 3.91 -18.57 -16.86
N GLY A 99 4.03 -18.51 -18.15
CA GLY A 99 4.99 -19.32 -18.91
C GLY A 99 6.08 -18.42 -19.49
N SER A 100 7.29 -18.91 -19.51
CA SER A 100 8.42 -18.26 -20.19
C SER A 100 9.09 -19.22 -21.16
N GLY A 101 9.44 -18.69 -22.32
CA GLY A 101 10.30 -19.38 -23.30
C GLY A 101 11.57 -18.56 -23.47
N ALA A 102 12.70 -19.04 -22.93
CA ALA A 102 13.95 -18.32 -23.04
C ALA A 102 15.16 -19.28 -23.20
N PHE A 103 15.98 -18.94 -24.13
CA PHE A 103 17.38 -19.38 -24.18
C PHE A 103 18.21 -18.11 -23.93
N MET A 104 18.57 -17.84 -22.68
CA MET A 104 19.26 -16.65 -22.17
C MET A 104 18.40 -15.37 -22.05
N VAL A 105 17.71 -14.95 -23.12
CA VAL A 105 16.75 -13.82 -23.12
C VAL A 105 15.49 -14.28 -23.82
N GLY A 106 14.35 -14.08 -23.20
CA GLY A 106 13.08 -14.52 -23.77
C GLY A 106 11.92 -13.61 -23.39
N LEU A 107 10.75 -14.11 -23.70
CA LEU A 107 9.49 -13.47 -23.38
C LEU A 107 8.74 -14.29 -22.35
N ARG A 108 8.11 -13.62 -21.45
CA ARG A 108 7.20 -14.14 -20.44
C ARG A 108 5.79 -13.76 -20.80
N TYR A 109 4.89 -14.70 -20.71
CA TYR A 109 3.46 -14.49 -20.92
C TYR A 109 2.69 -15.06 -19.76
N GLY A 110 1.72 -14.33 -19.29
CA GLY A 110 0.84 -14.78 -18.23
C GLY A 110 -0.61 -14.41 -18.48
N GLN A 111 -1.46 -15.12 -17.77
CA GLN A 111 -2.90 -14.88 -17.73
C GLN A 111 -3.43 -15.14 -16.33
N GLY A 112 -4.47 -14.41 -15.95
CA GLY A 112 -5.05 -14.57 -14.63
C GLY A 112 -6.29 -13.74 -14.40
N THR A 113 -6.69 -13.70 -13.15
CA THR A 113 -7.83 -12.92 -12.68
C THR A 113 -7.39 -11.90 -11.64
N LEU A 114 -7.67 -10.65 -11.88
CA LEU A 114 -7.60 -9.57 -10.90
C LEU A 114 -8.86 -9.62 -10.04
N GLU A 115 -8.68 -9.61 -8.72
CA GLU A 115 -9.76 -9.46 -7.75
C GLU A 115 -9.50 -8.27 -6.85
N ARG A 116 -10.48 -7.38 -6.74
CA ARG A 116 -10.45 -6.24 -5.82
C ARG A 116 -11.17 -6.55 -4.52
N LYS A 117 -10.85 -5.83 -3.47
CA LYS A 117 -11.49 -5.97 -2.16
C LYS A 117 -13.01 -5.72 -2.20
N ASN A 118 -13.48 -4.86 -3.10
CA ASN A 118 -14.91 -4.62 -3.33
C ASN A 118 -15.64 -5.76 -4.07
N GLY A 119 -14.95 -6.86 -4.39
CA GLY A 119 -15.50 -8.02 -5.08
C GLY A 119 -15.45 -7.96 -6.61
N ALA A 120 -15.02 -6.84 -7.20
CA ALA A 120 -14.89 -6.73 -8.65
C ALA A 120 -13.79 -7.66 -9.17
N ARG A 121 -14.06 -8.30 -10.31
CA ARG A 121 -13.16 -9.26 -10.95
C ARG A 121 -12.94 -8.91 -12.40
N ARG A 122 -11.69 -9.09 -12.87
CA ARG A 122 -11.31 -8.81 -14.26
C ARG A 122 -10.29 -9.84 -14.74
N SER A 123 -10.51 -10.40 -15.94
CA SER A 123 -9.49 -11.19 -16.61
C SER A 123 -8.37 -10.28 -17.09
N VAL A 124 -7.13 -10.68 -16.85
CA VAL A 124 -5.94 -9.93 -17.20
C VAL A 124 -4.92 -10.83 -17.87
N TYR A 125 -4.23 -10.26 -18.85
CA TYR A 125 -3.10 -10.89 -19.54
C TYR A 125 -1.90 -9.99 -19.38
N TRP A 126 -0.71 -10.58 -19.26
CA TRP A 126 0.51 -9.79 -19.19
C TRP A 126 1.63 -10.43 -19.98
N ASN A 127 2.56 -9.61 -20.40
CA ASN A 127 3.80 -10.02 -21.01
C ASN A 127 4.96 -9.14 -20.54
N GLY A 128 6.17 -9.61 -20.76
CA GLY A 128 7.38 -8.87 -20.42
C GLY A 128 8.63 -9.64 -20.79
N PRO A 129 9.81 -9.00 -20.72
CA PRO A 129 11.06 -9.69 -20.91
C PRO A 129 11.29 -10.70 -19.78
N SER A 130 11.91 -11.79 -20.11
CA SER A 130 12.40 -12.82 -19.20
C SER A 130 13.88 -13.00 -19.42
N ILE A 131 14.65 -12.97 -18.35
CA ILE A 131 16.08 -13.26 -18.36
C ILE A 131 16.30 -14.51 -17.52
N GLY A 132 16.95 -15.51 -18.07
CA GLY A 132 17.27 -16.75 -17.37
C GLY A 132 17.22 -17.97 -18.27
N TRP A 133 17.71 -19.08 -17.75
CA TRP A 133 17.65 -20.38 -18.41
C TRP A 133 16.36 -21.07 -17.96
N ASP A 134 15.30 -20.86 -18.69
CA ASP A 134 14.04 -21.58 -18.47
C ASP A 134 13.93 -22.69 -19.56
N VAL A 135 14.62 -23.80 -19.32
CA VAL A 135 14.52 -24.95 -20.14
C VAL A 135 13.42 -25.86 -19.62
N GLY A 136 12.20 -25.55 -20.01
CA GLY A 136 11.06 -26.40 -19.71
C GLY A 136 9.77 -25.57 -19.74
N GLY A 137 8.87 -25.85 -20.63
CA GLY A 137 7.60 -25.18 -20.84
C GLY A 137 6.58 -25.35 -19.71
N ASN A 138 7.02 -25.33 -18.47
CA ASN A 138 6.16 -25.43 -17.30
C ASN A 138 5.64 -24.05 -16.92
N ALA A 139 4.33 -23.92 -16.89
CA ALA A 139 3.68 -22.74 -16.33
C ALA A 139 3.96 -22.67 -14.82
N SER A 140 4.40 -21.50 -14.36
CA SER A 140 4.58 -21.20 -12.95
C SER A 140 3.36 -20.48 -12.42
N LYS A 141 2.89 -20.86 -11.24
CA LYS A 141 1.85 -20.11 -10.52
C LYS A 141 2.39 -18.78 -10.04
N VAL A 142 1.61 -17.74 -10.23
CA VAL A 142 1.94 -16.37 -9.81
C VAL A 142 0.79 -15.79 -9.01
N PHE A 143 1.11 -15.28 -7.83
CA PHE A 143 0.19 -14.50 -7.00
C PHE A 143 0.75 -13.09 -6.89
N MET A 144 0.02 -12.08 -7.39
CA MET A 144 0.51 -10.70 -7.37
C MET A 144 -0.33 -9.86 -6.43
N LEU A 145 0.30 -9.21 -5.47
CA LEU A 145 -0.35 -8.15 -4.68
C LEU A 145 -0.40 -6.86 -5.49
N VAL A 146 -1.51 -6.16 -5.41
CA VAL A 146 -1.75 -4.92 -6.16
C VAL A 146 -2.08 -3.81 -5.18
N TYR A 147 -1.33 -2.73 -5.25
CA TYR A 147 -1.43 -1.59 -4.34
C TYR A 147 -1.88 -0.35 -5.09
N GLN A 148 -2.73 0.44 -4.44
CA GLN A 148 -3.21 1.73 -4.92
C GLN A 148 -3.85 1.68 -6.32
N LEU A 149 -4.54 0.59 -6.65
CA LEU A 149 -5.28 0.45 -7.91
C LEU A 149 -6.58 1.25 -7.87
N PRO A 150 -6.74 2.32 -8.66
CA PRO A 150 -7.95 3.16 -8.63
C PRO A 150 -9.18 2.44 -9.21
N SER A 151 -8.99 1.74 -10.31
CA SER A 151 -10.03 0.97 -11.02
C SER A 151 -9.44 -0.27 -11.66
N GLU A 152 -10.27 -1.24 -12.05
CA GLU A 152 -9.82 -2.46 -12.70
C GLU A 152 -9.10 -2.18 -14.03
N ASP A 153 -9.56 -1.15 -14.76
CA ASP A 153 -8.97 -0.79 -16.04
C ASP A 153 -7.61 -0.11 -15.91
N SER A 154 -7.32 0.45 -14.74
CA SER A 154 -6.02 1.08 -14.45
C SER A 154 -4.85 0.08 -14.44
N ILE A 155 -5.12 -1.22 -14.43
CA ILE A 155 -4.10 -2.25 -14.53
C ILE A 155 -3.52 -2.35 -15.97
N PHE A 156 -4.27 -1.94 -17.00
CA PHE A 156 -3.88 -2.12 -18.40
C PHE A 156 -2.87 -1.07 -18.85
N GLN A 157 -1.66 -1.23 -18.38
CA GLN A 157 -0.50 -0.38 -18.70
C GLN A 157 0.80 -1.15 -18.51
N ARG A 158 1.92 -0.47 -18.78
CA ARG A 158 3.26 -1.03 -18.56
C ARG A 158 3.77 -0.63 -17.18
N PHE A 159 4.29 -1.62 -16.46
CA PHE A 159 4.90 -1.48 -15.14
C PHE A 159 6.38 -1.80 -15.23
N PRO A 160 7.26 -0.81 -15.25
CA PRO A 160 8.70 -1.01 -15.13
C PRO A 160 9.08 -1.70 -13.82
N GLY A 161 10.13 -2.52 -13.86
CA GLY A 161 10.71 -3.12 -12.67
C GLY A 161 11.37 -2.07 -11.77
N VAL A 162 11.25 -2.27 -10.47
CA VAL A 162 11.96 -1.46 -9.48
C VAL A 162 13.31 -2.11 -9.19
N GLU A 163 14.39 -1.37 -9.39
CA GLU A 163 15.75 -1.86 -9.16
C GLU A 163 15.95 -2.28 -7.69
N GLY A 164 16.73 -3.34 -7.48
CA GLY A 164 17.03 -3.84 -6.14
C GLY A 164 15.86 -4.47 -5.39
N SER A 165 14.69 -4.58 -6.02
CA SER A 165 13.48 -5.11 -5.36
C SER A 165 13.38 -6.63 -5.33
N LEU A 166 14.37 -7.34 -5.87
CA LEU A 166 14.34 -8.79 -5.95
C LEU A 166 14.62 -9.42 -4.59
N TYR A 167 13.73 -10.30 -4.16
CA TYR A 167 13.83 -11.03 -2.89
C TYR A 167 13.50 -12.50 -3.10
N PHE A 168 14.32 -13.37 -2.49
CA PHE A 168 14.10 -14.81 -2.51
C PHE A 168 14.03 -15.37 -1.12
N VAL A 169 13.05 -16.23 -0.87
CA VAL A 169 12.91 -16.94 0.38
C VAL A 169 12.25 -18.29 0.15
N ALA A 170 12.95 -19.35 0.56
CA ALA A 170 12.42 -20.72 0.59
C ALA A 170 11.60 -21.12 -0.64
N GLY A 171 12.15 -20.90 -1.85
CA GLY A 171 11.52 -21.29 -3.12
C GLY A 171 10.55 -20.29 -3.73
N PHE A 172 10.31 -19.15 -3.08
CA PHE A 172 9.49 -18.05 -3.59
C PHE A 172 10.36 -16.86 -3.99
N GLY A 173 10.03 -16.28 -5.13
CA GLY A 173 10.58 -15.00 -5.57
C GLY A 173 9.55 -13.90 -5.48
N LEU A 174 9.96 -12.75 -4.94
CA LEU A 174 9.20 -11.52 -4.89
C LEU A 174 10.00 -10.41 -5.56
N ASN A 175 9.37 -9.62 -6.39
CA ASN A 175 9.93 -8.38 -6.93
C ASN A 175 8.83 -7.33 -7.05
N TYR A 176 9.21 -6.07 -7.24
CA TYR A 176 8.24 -5.00 -7.46
C TYR A 176 8.33 -4.47 -8.88
N VAL A 177 7.17 -4.15 -9.43
CA VAL A 177 7.03 -3.38 -10.66
C VAL A 177 6.06 -2.24 -10.39
N GLN A 178 6.31 -1.06 -10.94
CA GLN A 178 5.56 0.14 -10.58
C GLN A 178 5.26 1.02 -11.78
N SER A 179 4.06 1.60 -11.80
CA SER A 179 3.68 2.63 -12.75
C SER A 179 2.88 3.72 -12.02
N GLY A 180 3.44 4.91 -11.96
CA GLY A 180 2.87 5.98 -11.14
C GLY A 180 2.75 5.57 -9.67
N ARG A 181 1.54 5.59 -9.13
CA ARG A 181 1.27 5.16 -7.73
C ARG A 181 0.95 3.68 -7.60
N ILE A 182 0.63 3.00 -8.70
CA ILE A 182 0.24 1.59 -8.67
C ILE A 182 1.51 0.75 -8.57
N VAL A 183 1.60 -0.08 -7.53
CA VAL A 183 2.68 -1.03 -7.33
C VAL A 183 2.13 -2.44 -7.43
N LEU A 184 2.84 -3.31 -8.12
CA LEU A 184 2.56 -4.74 -8.17
C LEU A 184 3.71 -5.49 -7.51
N ALA A 185 3.37 -6.49 -6.72
CA ALA A 185 4.32 -7.38 -6.04
C ALA A 185 4.07 -8.83 -6.46
N PRO A 186 4.58 -9.27 -7.62
CA PRO A 186 4.48 -10.65 -8.03
C PRO A 186 5.26 -11.59 -7.10
N ILE A 187 4.57 -12.59 -6.56
CA ILE A 187 5.12 -13.71 -5.81
C ILE A 187 5.04 -14.94 -6.70
N ARG A 188 6.17 -15.59 -6.97
CA ARG A 188 6.30 -16.71 -7.88
C ARG A 188 6.89 -17.93 -7.20
N THR A 189 6.42 -19.11 -7.57
CA THR A 189 7.00 -20.39 -7.15
C THR A 189 8.09 -20.85 -8.12
N GLY A 190 8.95 -21.77 -7.67
CA GLY A 190 9.93 -22.43 -8.54
C GLY A 190 11.13 -21.58 -8.93
N VAL A 191 11.28 -20.42 -8.29
CA VAL A 191 12.40 -19.52 -8.53
C VAL A 191 13.58 -20.00 -7.69
N GLY A 192 14.31 -20.99 -8.19
CA GLY A 192 15.61 -21.39 -7.65
C GLY A 192 16.68 -20.35 -7.96
N LEU A 193 17.95 -20.75 -8.01
CA LEU A 193 19.12 -19.94 -8.44
C LEU A 193 19.00 -19.28 -9.83
N ARG A 194 17.86 -19.43 -10.48
CA ARG A 194 17.48 -18.85 -11.77
C ARG A 194 16.89 -17.45 -11.68
N ALA A 195 17.07 -16.82 -10.56
CA ALA A 195 16.74 -15.43 -10.37
C ALA A 195 17.61 -14.54 -11.25
N GLY A 196 17.51 -14.74 -12.52
CA GLY A 196 17.88 -13.72 -13.46
C GLY A 196 17.11 -12.47 -13.08
N ALA A 197 17.82 -11.41 -12.81
CA ALA A 197 17.25 -10.12 -12.48
C ALA A 197 16.08 -9.89 -13.44
N SER A 198 14.84 -9.96 -12.93
CA SER A 198 13.69 -9.52 -13.70
C SER A 198 13.71 -8.01 -13.74
N VAL A 199 14.83 -7.51 -14.31
CA VAL A 199 15.03 -6.14 -14.69
C VAL A 199 14.28 -6.00 -15.99
N GLY A 200 13.06 -5.58 -15.92
CA GLY A 200 12.26 -5.47 -17.10
C GLY A 200 10.98 -4.73 -16.78
N TYR A 201 9.97 -5.06 -17.50
CA TYR A 201 8.65 -4.55 -17.26
C TYR A 201 7.61 -5.67 -17.34
N LEU A 202 6.43 -5.44 -16.79
CA LEU A 202 5.22 -6.18 -17.09
C LEU A 202 4.25 -5.25 -17.82
N SER A 203 3.77 -5.68 -18.98
CA SER A 203 2.73 -4.96 -19.72
C SER A 203 1.43 -5.74 -19.63
N PHE A 204 0.39 -5.12 -19.08
CA PHE A 204 -0.93 -5.72 -18.92
C PHE A 204 -1.89 -5.31 -20.04
N SER A 205 -2.71 -6.27 -20.48
CA SER A 205 -3.71 -6.08 -21.52
C SER A 205 -5.02 -6.81 -21.20
N PRO A 206 -6.18 -6.32 -21.69
CA PRO A 206 -7.48 -6.98 -21.49
C PRO A 206 -7.68 -8.20 -22.40
N ARG A 207 -6.81 -8.37 -23.38
CA ARG A 207 -6.83 -9.49 -24.34
C ARG A 207 -5.44 -10.08 -24.46
N ARG A 208 -5.38 -11.37 -24.81
CA ARG A 208 -4.11 -12.01 -25.07
C ARG A 208 -3.39 -11.32 -26.23
N SER A 209 -2.18 -10.84 -25.98
CA SER A 209 -1.30 -10.28 -26.99
C SER A 209 0.01 -11.05 -27.01
N TRP A 210 0.40 -11.50 -28.21
CA TRP A 210 1.67 -12.16 -28.42
C TRP A 210 2.81 -11.18 -28.76
N ILE A 211 2.43 -9.92 -28.97
CA ILE A 211 3.36 -8.84 -29.31
C ILE A 211 3.57 -7.99 -28.06
N PRO A 212 4.78 -7.89 -27.51
CA PRO A 212 5.06 -7.16 -26.27
C PRO A 212 5.18 -5.64 -26.45
N PHE A 213 4.78 -5.08 -27.59
CA PHE A 213 4.92 -3.65 -27.91
C PHE A 213 3.58 -2.99 -28.19
#